data_42f22ea425fa770122ac9147b80ba5d1
#
_entry.id   42f22ea425fa770122ac9147b80ba5d1
#
_cell.length_a   1.000
_cell.length_b   1.000
_cell.length_c   1.000
_cell.angle_alpha   90.00
_cell.angle_beta   90.00
_cell.angle_gamma   90.00
#
_symmetry.space_group_name_H-M   'P 1'
#
loop_
_entity.id
_entity.type
_entity.pdbx_description
1 polymer ?
#
loop_
_entity_poly.entity_id
_entity_poly.type
_entity_poly.pdbx_seq_one_letter_code
_entity_poly.pdbx_strand_id
1 'polypeptide(L)'
;LDALRESQMAAKQKPRYDGTWRPEPGKVLPPVPEGVQPVLRFKNPTSGAVVWDDKVKGRIEISNDELDDLVIARPAAPGETVGTPTYNFCVVVDDIDMRITHVIRGDDHVNNTPRQINIFKALAENGSMSKR
;
A
#
# COMPACT_ATOMS: atom_id res chain seq x y z
N LEU A 1 14.63 -3.92 8.32
CA LEU A 1 13.22 -3.82 8.68
C LEU A 1 12.92 -4.56 10.00
N ASP A 2 13.55 -5.71 10.23
CA ASP A 2 13.30 -6.51 11.45
C ASP A 2 13.79 -5.80 12.71
N ALA A 3 14.96 -5.20 12.68
CA ALA A 3 15.46 -4.37 13.78
C ALA A 3 14.53 -3.18 14.12
N LEU A 4 13.92 -2.55 13.10
CA LEU A 4 12.92 -1.51 13.28
C LEU A 4 11.66 -2.05 13.96
N ARG A 5 11.17 -3.21 13.51
CA ARG A 5 9.99 -3.87 14.12
C ARG A 5 10.23 -4.24 15.57
N GLU A 6 11.42 -4.78 15.88
CA GLU A 6 11.80 -5.10 17.26
C GLU A 6 11.82 -3.86 18.16
N SER A 7 12.40 -2.75 17.68
CA SER A 7 12.44 -1.51 18.44
C SER A 7 11.05 -0.91 18.64
N GLN A 8 10.18 -0.98 17.64
CA GLN A 8 8.79 -0.52 17.75
C GLN A 8 7.98 -1.38 18.72
N MET A 9 8.17 -2.71 18.71
CA MET A 9 7.54 -3.60 19.68
C MET A 9 8.03 -3.36 21.10
N ALA A 10 9.32 -3.14 21.29
CA ALA A 10 9.89 -2.77 22.59
C ALA A 10 9.33 -1.45 23.12
N ALA A 11 9.05 -0.50 22.23
CA ALA A 11 8.39 0.76 22.56
C ALA A 11 6.85 0.67 22.64
N LYS A 12 6.28 -0.53 22.57
CA LYS A 12 4.82 -0.79 22.54
C LYS A 12 4.09 -0.08 21.39
N GLN A 13 4.76 0.15 20.28
CA GLN A 13 4.19 0.72 19.06
C GLN A 13 3.80 -0.40 18.10
N LYS A 14 2.79 -0.13 17.26
CA LYS A 14 2.40 -1.08 16.20
C LYS A 14 3.53 -1.16 15.16
N PRO A 15 4.11 -2.36 14.92
CA PRO A 15 5.16 -2.52 13.94
C PRO A 15 4.69 -2.11 12.53
N ARG A 16 5.39 -1.14 11.92
CA ARG A 16 5.12 -0.70 10.55
C ARG A 16 6.35 -0.06 9.92
N TYR A 17 6.34 0.08 8.60
CA TYR A 17 7.37 0.82 7.89
C TYR A 17 7.31 2.31 8.25
N ASP A 18 8.46 2.89 8.60
CA ASP A 18 8.57 4.27 9.09
C ASP A 18 8.76 5.32 7.98
N GLY A 19 8.80 4.91 6.72
CA GLY A 19 9.00 5.83 5.60
C GLY A 19 10.44 6.30 5.40
N THR A 20 11.45 5.59 5.91
CA THR A 20 12.86 5.98 5.84
C THR A 20 13.29 6.34 4.41
N TRP A 21 12.91 5.54 3.40
CA TRP A 21 13.22 5.80 1.99
C TRP A 21 12.04 6.41 1.20
N ARG A 22 11.04 6.93 1.89
CA ARG A 22 9.93 7.62 1.25
C ARG A 22 10.38 8.96 0.69
N PRO A 23 10.29 9.21 -0.64
CA PRO A 23 10.64 10.50 -1.23
C PRO A 23 9.68 11.61 -0.76
N GLU A 24 10.25 12.69 -0.24
CA GLU A 24 9.49 13.87 0.18
C GLU A 24 10.29 15.14 -0.18
N PRO A 25 9.63 16.28 -0.43
CA PRO A 25 10.32 17.54 -0.71
C PRO A 25 11.29 17.90 0.41
N GLY A 26 12.54 18.19 0.06
CA GLY A 26 13.58 18.59 1.02
C GLY A 26 14.20 17.45 1.83
N LYS A 27 13.75 16.22 1.66
CA LYS A 27 14.30 15.05 2.35
C LYS A 27 15.45 14.45 1.56
N VAL A 28 16.59 14.28 2.22
CA VAL A 28 17.73 13.51 1.69
C VAL A 28 17.52 12.03 2.05
N LEU A 29 17.42 11.18 1.04
CA LEU A 29 17.24 9.74 1.26
C LEU A 29 18.55 9.11 1.72
N PRO A 30 18.53 8.21 2.74
CA PRO A 30 19.72 7.46 3.13
C PRO A 30 20.21 6.55 1.99
N PRO A 31 21.50 6.25 1.93
CA PRO A 31 22.02 5.27 0.96
C PRO A 31 21.41 3.89 1.21
N VAL A 32 21.15 3.16 0.15
CA VAL A 32 20.68 1.77 0.26
C VAL A 32 21.83 0.91 0.77
N PRO A 33 21.65 0.13 1.86
CA PRO A 33 22.69 -0.77 2.35
C PRO A 33 23.11 -1.79 1.29
N GLU A 34 24.39 -2.14 1.23
CA GLU A 34 24.89 -3.17 0.33
C GLU A 34 24.21 -4.53 0.63
N GLY A 35 23.94 -5.30 -0.42
CA GLY A 35 23.32 -6.62 -0.32
C GLY A 35 21.83 -6.62 -0.03
N VAL A 36 21.19 -5.45 0.10
CA VAL A 36 19.75 -5.33 0.28
C VAL A 36 19.06 -5.16 -1.08
N GLN A 37 18.12 -6.04 -1.38
CA GLN A 37 17.29 -5.91 -2.58
C GLN A 37 16.12 -4.98 -2.28
N PRO A 38 15.93 -3.89 -3.07
CA PRO A 38 14.85 -2.94 -2.85
C PRO A 38 13.50 -3.55 -3.23
N VAL A 39 12.46 -3.15 -2.50
CA VAL A 39 11.06 -3.42 -2.85
C VAL A 39 10.39 -2.13 -3.31
N LEU A 40 9.39 -2.26 -4.16
CA LEU A 40 8.57 -1.11 -4.54
C LEU A 40 7.43 -0.93 -3.55
N ARG A 41 7.29 0.27 -3.00
CA ARG A 41 6.21 0.63 -2.09
C ARG A 41 5.28 1.65 -2.70
N PHE A 42 4.00 1.52 -2.40
CA PHE A 42 2.99 2.53 -2.70
C PHE A 42 3.12 3.68 -1.70
N LYS A 43 3.30 4.89 -2.21
CA LYS A 43 3.34 6.10 -1.37
C LYS A 43 1.93 6.44 -0.93
N ASN A 44 1.53 5.97 0.26
CA ASN A 44 0.19 6.19 0.80
C ASN A 44 0.02 7.66 1.21
N PRO A 45 -1.16 8.27 1.02
CA PRO A 45 -1.46 9.57 1.62
C PRO A 45 -1.26 9.54 3.15
N THR A 46 -0.73 10.60 3.72
CA THR A 46 -0.45 10.72 5.16
C THR A 46 -1.51 11.51 5.91
N SER A 47 -2.40 12.19 5.20
CA SER A 47 -3.50 12.98 5.76
C SER A 47 -4.85 12.52 5.23
N GLY A 48 -5.93 12.92 5.91
CA GLY A 48 -7.27 12.53 5.58
C GLY A 48 -7.60 11.10 5.98
N ALA A 49 -8.72 10.59 5.49
CA ALA A 49 -9.22 9.26 5.81
C ALA A 49 -9.78 8.55 4.58
N VAL A 50 -9.75 7.24 4.62
CA VAL A 50 -10.47 6.39 3.65
C VAL A 50 -11.83 6.05 4.26
N VAL A 51 -12.89 6.37 3.53
CA VAL A 51 -14.27 6.11 3.94
C VAL A 51 -14.97 5.28 2.87
N TRP A 52 -15.67 4.24 3.28
CA TRP A 52 -16.52 3.47 2.37
C TRP A 52 -17.74 2.93 3.09
N ASP A 53 -18.79 2.64 2.32
CA ASP A 53 -20.01 2.03 2.82
C ASP A 53 -19.95 0.52 2.58
N ASP A 54 -19.67 -0.23 3.64
CA ASP A 54 -19.73 -1.68 3.62
C ASP A 54 -21.20 -2.12 3.68
N LYS A 55 -21.60 -3.04 2.80
CA LYS A 55 -23.00 -3.49 2.72
C LYS A 55 -23.46 -4.27 3.95
N VAL A 56 -22.53 -4.81 4.72
CA VAL A 56 -22.81 -5.59 5.94
C VAL A 56 -22.50 -4.78 7.20
N LYS A 57 -21.34 -4.12 7.23
CA LYS A 57 -20.86 -3.40 8.42
C LYS A 57 -21.25 -1.92 8.47
N GLY A 58 -21.80 -1.38 7.37
CA GLY A 58 -22.13 0.03 7.26
C GLY A 58 -20.91 0.90 6.97
N ARG A 59 -20.98 2.17 7.36
CA ARG A 59 -19.90 3.12 7.11
C ARG A 59 -18.66 2.77 7.92
N ILE A 60 -17.53 2.59 7.22
CA ILE A 60 -16.21 2.38 7.81
C ILE A 60 -15.32 3.55 7.43
N GLU A 61 -14.55 4.04 8.40
CA GLU A 61 -13.60 5.14 8.23
C GLU A 61 -12.26 4.75 8.87
N ILE A 62 -11.19 4.85 8.09
CA ILE A 62 -9.82 4.58 8.55
C ILE A 62 -8.95 5.78 8.19
N SER A 63 -8.27 6.34 9.18
CA SER A 63 -7.35 7.44 8.95
C SER A 63 -6.12 6.98 8.14
N ASN A 64 -5.68 7.82 7.19
CA ASN A 64 -4.52 7.50 6.36
C ASN A 64 -3.21 7.41 7.16
N ASP A 65 -3.11 8.06 8.30
CA ASP A 65 -1.93 7.97 9.18
C ASP A 65 -1.79 6.61 9.89
N GLU A 66 -2.86 5.82 9.92
CA GLU A 66 -2.82 4.42 10.40
C GLU A 66 -2.28 3.44 9.36
N LEU A 67 -2.21 3.87 8.09
CA LEU A 67 -1.76 3.06 6.96
C LEU A 67 -0.29 3.38 6.64
N ASP A 68 0.52 2.35 6.49
CA ASP A 68 1.90 2.49 6.04
C ASP A 68 2.03 2.39 4.51
N ASP A 69 3.20 2.70 3.99
CA ASP A 69 3.51 2.53 2.58
C ASP A 69 3.62 1.04 2.25
N LEU A 70 2.57 0.50 1.66
CA LEU A 70 2.44 -0.91 1.33
C LEU A 70 3.44 -1.35 0.26
N VAL A 71 4.04 -2.52 0.44
CA VAL A 71 4.83 -3.16 -0.64
C VAL A 71 3.88 -3.60 -1.75
N ILE A 72 4.09 -3.09 -2.95
CA ILE A 72 3.28 -3.42 -4.14
C ILE A 72 4.01 -4.32 -5.14
N ALA A 73 5.34 -4.37 -5.09
CA ALA A 73 6.13 -5.31 -5.86
C ALA A 73 7.33 -5.81 -5.05
N ARG A 74 7.66 -7.08 -5.25
CA ARG A 74 8.84 -7.73 -4.67
C ARG A 74 10.11 -7.23 -5.35
N PRO A 75 11.29 -7.55 -4.81
CA PRO A 75 12.55 -7.24 -5.50
C PRO A 75 12.56 -7.83 -6.92
N ALA A 76 13.09 -7.06 -7.87
CA ALA A 76 13.26 -7.52 -9.24
C ALA A 76 14.31 -8.64 -9.28
N ALA A 77 14.06 -9.67 -10.11
CA ALA A 77 15.05 -10.69 -10.41
C ALA A 77 16.15 -10.11 -11.35
N PRO A 78 17.34 -10.75 -11.44
CA PRO A 78 18.37 -10.35 -12.39
C PRO A 78 17.80 -10.25 -13.82
N GLY A 79 17.95 -9.08 -14.45
CA GLY A 79 17.41 -8.80 -15.78
C GLY A 79 15.98 -8.27 -15.84
N GLU A 80 15.30 -8.18 -14.70
CA GLU A 80 13.96 -7.58 -14.59
C GLU A 80 14.05 -6.12 -14.11
N THR A 81 13.15 -5.28 -14.60
CA THR A 81 13.02 -3.88 -14.17
C THR A 81 12.17 -3.75 -12.91
N VAL A 82 11.14 -4.58 -12.79
CA VAL A 82 10.20 -4.61 -11.67
C VAL A 82 9.95 -6.06 -11.26
N GLY A 83 9.94 -6.32 -9.96
CA GLY A 83 9.64 -7.65 -9.43
C GLY A 83 8.16 -8.01 -9.47
N THR A 84 7.84 -9.23 -9.05
CA THR A 84 6.47 -9.74 -8.99
C THR A 84 5.58 -8.85 -8.12
N PRO A 85 4.41 -8.41 -8.60
CA PRO A 85 3.47 -7.62 -7.82
C PRO A 85 2.91 -8.42 -6.63
N THR A 86 2.54 -7.71 -5.58
CA THR A 86 1.93 -8.31 -4.39
C THR A 86 0.41 -8.35 -4.49
N TYR A 87 -0.21 -9.15 -3.60
CA TYR A 87 -1.65 -9.43 -3.61
C TYR A 87 -2.54 -8.18 -3.74
N ASN A 88 -2.37 -7.19 -2.87
CA ASN A 88 -3.25 -6.01 -2.87
C ASN A 88 -3.17 -5.22 -4.18
N PHE A 89 -2.01 -5.15 -4.78
CA PHE A 89 -1.85 -4.49 -6.08
C PHE A 89 -2.44 -5.30 -7.22
N CYS A 90 -2.20 -6.61 -7.24
CA CYS A 90 -2.80 -7.51 -8.24
C CYS A 90 -4.32 -7.45 -8.22
N VAL A 91 -4.93 -7.53 -7.03
CA VAL A 91 -6.39 -7.48 -6.86
C VAL A 91 -6.97 -6.20 -7.44
N VAL A 92 -6.39 -5.05 -7.17
CA VAL A 92 -6.87 -3.76 -7.70
C VAL A 92 -6.80 -3.72 -9.23
N VAL A 93 -5.69 -4.15 -9.81
CA VAL A 93 -5.52 -4.17 -11.27
C VAL A 93 -6.50 -5.14 -11.93
N ASP A 94 -6.66 -6.33 -11.38
CA ASP A 94 -7.60 -7.34 -11.89
C ASP A 94 -9.05 -6.87 -11.78
N ASP A 95 -9.43 -6.27 -10.65
CA ASP A 95 -10.77 -5.74 -10.45
C ASP A 95 -11.09 -4.62 -11.45
N ILE A 96 -10.14 -3.76 -11.77
CA ILE A 96 -10.28 -2.73 -12.79
C ILE A 96 -10.46 -3.36 -14.18
N ASP A 97 -9.56 -4.26 -14.55
CA ASP A 97 -9.57 -4.91 -15.87
C ASP A 97 -10.83 -5.74 -16.12
N MET A 98 -11.27 -6.48 -15.11
CA MET A 98 -12.47 -7.30 -15.16
C MET A 98 -13.77 -6.52 -14.91
N ARG A 99 -13.69 -5.23 -14.62
CA ARG A 99 -14.82 -4.34 -14.30
C ARG A 99 -15.69 -4.87 -13.17
N ILE A 100 -15.05 -5.34 -12.11
CA ILE A 100 -15.72 -5.82 -10.90
C ILE A 100 -16.45 -4.65 -10.24
N THR A 101 -17.72 -4.86 -9.93
CA THR A 101 -18.60 -3.86 -9.31
C THR A 101 -18.81 -4.09 -7.82
N HIS A 102 -18.73 -5.33 -7.38
CA HIS A 102 -18.95 -5.73 -5.99
C HIS A 102 -17.89 -6.75 -5.57
N VAL A 103 -17.37 -6.59 -4.35
CA VAL A 103 -16.42 -7.52 -3.75
C VAL A 103 -17.04 -8.13 -2.51
N ILE A 104 -17.10 -9.47 -2.46
CA ILE A 104 -17.59 -10.24 -1.33
C ILE A 104 -16.43 -11.00 -0.74
N ARG A 105 -16.09 -10.73 0.52
CA ARG A 105 -14.94 -11.37 1.19
C ARG A 105 -15.12 -11.44 2.70
N GLY A 106 -14.32 -12.26 3.37
CA GLY A 106 -14.33 -12.40 4.81
C GLY A 106 -13.86 -11.15 5.57
N ASP A 107 -14.21 -11.07 6.83
CA ASP A 107 -13.85 -9.98 7.74
C ASP A 107 -12.34 -9.80 7.95
N ASP A 108 -11.58 -10.85 7.78
CA ASP A 108 -10.12 -10.85 7.82
C ASP A 108 -9.48 -9.97 6.73
N HIS A 109 -10.22 -9.66 5.66
CA HIS A 109 -9.80 -8.78 4.58
C HIS A 109 -10.21 -7.30 4.76
N VAL A 110 -10.90 -6.94 5.83
CA VAL A 110 -11.33 -5.54 6.09
C VAL A 110 -10.12 -4.58 6.10
N ASN A 111 -9.00 -4.99 6.66
CA ASN A 111 -7.77 -4.19 6.71
C ASN A 111 -7.11 -3.98 5.34
N ASN A 112 -7.43 -4.79 4.35
CA ASN A 112 -6.94 -4.64 2.98
C ASN A 112 -7.74 -3.59 2.20
N THR A 113 -9.00 -3.40 2.52
CA THR A 113 -9.93 -2.52 1.80
C THR A 113 -9.43 -1.07 1.71
N PRO A 114 -9.02 -0.39 2.78
CA PRO A 114 -8.56 1.00 2.68
C PRO A 114 -7.29 1.13 1.84
N ARG A 115 -6.40 0.15 1.91
CA ARG A 115 -5.16 0.10 1.10
C ARG A 115 -5.48 -0.03 -0.40
N GLN A 116 -6.40 -0.91 -0.74
CA GLN A 116 -6.85 -1.11 -2.12
C GLN A 116 -7.58 0.11 -2.65
N ILE A 117 -8.42 0.76 -1.86
CA ILE A 117 -9.11 2.01 -2.24
C ILE A 117 -8.10 3.11 -2.57
N ASN A 118 -7.05 3.28 -1.78
CA ASN A 118 -6.02 4.27 -2.06
C ASN A 118 -5.27 3.98 -3.35
N ILE A 119 -4.98 2.71 -3.65
CA ILE A 119 -4.38 2.31 -4.94
C ILE A 119 -5.34 2.62 -6.10
N PHE A 120 -6.61 2.32 -5.97
CA PHE A 120 -7.65 2.67 -6.97
C PHE A 120 -7.66 4.18 -7.26
N LYS A 121 -7.67 5.00 -6.22
CA LYS A 121 -7.66 6.48 -6.35
C LYS A 121 -6.41 6.96 -7.07
N ALA A 122 -5.25 6.44 -6.72
CA ALA A 122 -3.99 6.82 -7.36
C ALA A 122 -3.96 6.46 -8.86
N LEU A 123 -4.47 5.30 -9.24
CA LEU A 123 -4.58 4.88 -10.64
C LEU A 123 -5.60 5.75 -11.40
N ALA A 124 -6.71 6.14 -10.78
CA ALA A 124 -7.70 7.03 -11.37
C ALA A 124 -7.13 8.44 -11.62
N GLU A 125 -6.43 9.01 -10.64
CA GLU A 125 -5.78 10.33 -10.73
C GLU A 125 -4.72 10.38 -11.84
N ASN A 126 -3.99 9.30 -12.08
CA ASN A 126 -3.02 9.19 -13.16
C ASN A 126 -3.63 8.92 -14.55
N GLY A 127 -4.96 8.99 -14.69
CA GLY A 127 -5.66 8.85 -15.97
C GLY A 127 -5.73 7.43 -16.53
N SER A 128 -5.24 6.42 -15.82
CA SER A 128 -5.31 5.02 -16.28
C SER A 128 -6.74 4.45 -16.28
N MET A 129 -7.66 5.08 -15.59
CA MET A 129 -9.08 4.71 -15.55
C MET A 129 -10.00 5.57 -16.42
N SER A 130 -9.55 6.73 -16.89
CA SER A 130 -10.39 7.71 -17.61
C SER A 130 -10.70 7.34 -19.07
N LYS A 131 -10.12 6.27 -19.58
CA LYS A 131 -10.28 5.83 -20.98
C LYS A 131 -11.10 4.55 -21.14
N ARG A 132 -11.81 4.13 -20.11
CA ARG A 132 -12.59 2.89 -20.20
C ARG A 132 -14.07 3.11 -19.87
#